data_15f8aa2998d015f4596115f8f0a66134
#
_entry.id   15f8aa2998d015f4596115f8f0a66134
#
_cell.length_a   1.000
_cell.length_b   1.000
_cell.length_c   1.000
_cell.angle_alpha   90.00
_cell.angle_beta   90.00
_cell.angle_gamma   90.00
#
_symmetry.space_group_name_H-M   'P 1'
#
loop_
_entity.id
_entity.type
_entity.pdbx_description
1 polymer ?
#
loop_
_entity_poly.entity_id
_entity_poly.type
_entity_poly.pdbx_seq_one_letter_code
_entity_poly.pdbx_strand_id
1 'polypeptide(L)'
;MKSIRELYRIGTGPSSSHTMGPRKAAEIFLGKHPEAKAFQVTLYGSLAATGKGHMTDVAILDTLQPHAPTEIIWKAHVFYPFHPNGMTFKSLNEKGKVTDEWTVFSVGGGALAEEGHDKGSTPEIYDMNRMSEILYWCERTGRNYWEYVQQCEDEDIWDYLAEVWKTMREAIERGLDQEGVLPGPLNLRRKASTYYIKAKGYKDNLRSRGLVFSYALAVSEENASGGKIVTAPTCGSCGVVPDVLYHLQKSRDFSDMRILRALATAGLIGNIVKHNASISGAEAGCQAEVGVACSMASAAASQLFGGSPAQIEYAAEMGLEHHLGMTCDPVCGLVQIPCIERNAYAAARALDANIYSAFTDGNHRVSFDKVVEVMKQTGHDLPSLYKETSEGGLAKDYEPMD
;
A
#
# COMPACT_ATOMS: atom_id res chain seq x y z
N MET A 1 5.75 -4.98 17.39
CA MET A 1 5.61 -4.54 15.98
C MET A 1 6.67 -3.49 15.66
N LYS A 2 7.06 -3.36 14.38
CA LYS A 2 8.01 -2.33 13.88
C LYS A 2 7.36 -0.94 13.84
N SER A 3 8.17 0.12 13.60
CA SER A 3 7.66 1.48 13.42
C SER A 3 6.65 1.61 12.28
N ILE A 4 5.66 2.51 12.42
CA ILE A 4 4.71 2.86 11.34
C ILE A 4 5.40 3.54 10.15
N ARG A 5 6.64 4.00 10.27
CA ARG A 5 7.47 4.45 9.14
C ARG A 5 7.69 3.34 8.12
N GLU A 6 7.72 2.09 8.58
CA GLU A 6 7.82 0.91 7.72
C GLU A 6 6.54 0.61 6.92
N LEU A 7 5.43 1.25 7.29
CA LEU A 7 4.16 1.18 6.59
C LEU A 7 4.00 2.36 5.61
N TYR A 8 4.25 3.58 6.09
CA TYR A 8 4.23 4.79 5.28
C TYR A 8 5.59 5.02 4.64
N ARG A 9 5.75 4.64 3.39
CA ARG A 9 6.97 4.89 2.63
C ARG A 9 6.71 5.88 1.52
N ILE A 10 7.52 6.93 1.48
CA ILE A 10 7.53 7.90 0.40
C ILE A 10 8.36 7.33 -0.74
N GLY A 11 7.80 7.28 -1.94
CA GLY A 11 8.48 6.73 -3.11
C GLY A 11 7.67 6.89 -4.39
N THR A 12 8.13 6.24 -5.46
CA THR A 12 7.49 6.28 -6.77
C THR A 12 6.84 4.93 -7.08
N GLY A 13 5.58 4.99 -7.58
CA GLY A 13 4.84 3.80 -8.01
C GLY A 13 5.39 3.17 -9.29
N PRO A 14 4.63 2.23 -9.87
CA PRO A 14 3.25 1.90 -9.52
C PRO A 14 3.07 0.85 -8.40
N SER A 15 4.09 0.08 -8.04
CA SER A 15 3.97 -1.01 -7.06
C SER A 15 5.01 -0.93 -5.96
N SER A 16 4.60 -1.11 -4.71
CA SER A 16 5.52 -1.16 -3.58
C SER A 16 6.38 -2.44 -3.59
N SER A 17 5.80 -3.59 -3.92
CA SER A 17 6.50 -4.87 -3.99
C SER A 17 7.27 -5.08 -5.29
N HIS A 18 6.74 -4.58 -6.42
CA HIS A 18 7.30 -4.83 -7.76
C HIS A 18 8.12 -3.65 -8.32
N THR A 19 8.05 -2.46 -7.73
CA THR A 19 8.83 -1.28 -8.16
C THR A 19 9.75 -0.78 -7.05
N MET A 20 9.19 -0.37 -5.90
CA MET A 20 9.97 0.21 -4.80
C MET A 20 10.92 -0.80 -4.15
N GLY A 21 10.47 -2.03 -3.90
CA GLY A 21 11.28 -3.11 -3.36
C GLY A 21 12.48 -3.47 -4.26
N PRO A 22 12.27 -3.79 -5.54
CA PRO A 22 13.36 -4.04 -6.48
C PRO A 22 14.32 -2.87 -6.67
N ARG A 23 13.84 -1.62 -6.71
CA ARG A 23 14.70 -0.42 -6.74
C ARG A 23 15.60 -0.37 -5.53
N LYS A 24 15.04 -0.52 -4.33
CA LYS A 24 15.80 -0.54 -3.07
C LYS A 24 16.82 -1.67 -3.03
N ALA A 25 16.48 -2.86 -3.53
CA ALA A 25 17.42 -3.97 -3.63
C ALA A 25 18.57 -3.67 -4.58
N ALA A 26 18.29 -3.08 -5.75
CA ALA A 26 19.30 -2.65 -6.70
C ALA A 26 20.24 -1.59 -6.10
N GLU A 27 19.72 -0.60 -5.37
CA GLU A 27 20.51 0.42 -4.67
C GLU A 27 21.44 -0.19 -3.62
N ILE A 28 20.94 -1.14 -2.81
CA ILE A 28 21.74 -1.85 -1.81
C ILE A 28 22.84 -2.66 -2.48
N PHE A 29 22.52 -3.39 -3.55
CA PHE A 29 23.48 -4.22 -4.26
C PHE A 29 24.56 -3.38 -4.96
N LEU A 30 24.17 -2.28 -5.61
CA LEU A 30 25.10 -1.32 -6.21
C LEU A 30 26.07 -0.73 -5.17
N GLY A 31 25.54 -0.34 -4.00
CA GLY A 31 26.37 0.20 -2.91
C GLY A 31 27.42 -0.78 -2.39
N LYS A 32 27.16 -2.10 -2.49
CA LYS A 32 28.12 -3.16 -2.15
C LYS A 32 29.13 -3.46 -3.28
N HIS A 33 28.76 -3.19 -4.53
CA HIS A 33 29.53 -3.57 -5.73
C HIS A 33 29.73 -2.40 -6.70
N PRO A 34 30.27 -1.24 -6.28
CA PRO A 34 30.45 -0.07 -7.15
C PRO A 34 31.45 -0.32 -8.30
N GLU A 35 32.32 -1.34 -8.17
CA GLU A 35 33.35 -1.69 -9.15
C GLU A 35 32.90 -2.77 -10.15
N ALA A 36 31.65 -3.26 -10.05
CA ALA A 36 31.14 -4.29 -10.97
C ALA A 36 31.20 -3.80 -12.42
N LYS A 37 31.57 -4.71 -13.34
CA LYS A 37 31.67 -4.40 -14.78
C LYS A 37 30.39 -4.72 -15.56
N ALA A 38 29.54 -5.56 -14.98
CA ALA A 38 28.18 -5.81 -15.44
C ALA A 38 27.34 -6.37 -14.30
N PHE A 39 26.04 -6.26 -14.44
CA PHE A 39 25.06 -6.84 -13.54
C PHE A 39 24.13 -7.79 -14.29
N GLN A 40 23.70 -8.85 -13.60
CA GLN A 40 22.63 -9.73 -14.07
C GLN A 40 21.61 -9.87 -12.94
N VAL A 41 20.34 -9.62 -13.25
CA VAL A 41 19.25 -9.71 -12.27
C VAL A 41 18.22 -10.72 -12.76
N THR A 42 17.98 -11.75 -11.97
CA THR A 42 16.93 -12.74 -12.24
C THR A 42 15.72 -12.47 -11.39
N LEU A 43 14.56 -12.32 -12.01
CA LEU A 43 13.26 -12.13 -11.37
C LEU A 43 12.47 -13.45 -11.39
N TYR A 44 11.77 -13.75 -10.29
CA TYR A 44 11.05 -15.02 -10.12
C TYR A 44 9.57 -14.78 -9.79
N GLY A 45 8.74 -15.80 -10.04
CA GLY A 45 7.33 -15.86 -9.65
C GLY A 45 6.54 -14.62 -10.04
N SER A 46 5.84 -14.02 -9.11
CA SER A 46 4.99 -12.84 -9.35
C SER A 46 5.79 -11.63 -9.86
N LEU A 47 7.03 -11.40 -9.36
CA LEU A 47 7.90 -10.33 -9.88
C LEU A 47 8.19 -10.48 -11.38
N ALA A 48 8.32 -11.71 -11.88
CA ALA A 48 8.55 -11.96 -13.29
C ALA A 48 7.23 -11.96 -14.10
N ALA A 49 6.15 -12.48 -13.54
CA ALA A 49 4.85 -12.59 -14.21
C ALA A 49 4.23 -11.21 -14.52
N THR A 50 4.30 -10.27 -13.59
CA THR A 50 3.68 -8.96 -13.70
C THR A 50 4.69 -7.80 -13.79
N GLY A 51 5.99 -8.10 -13.71
CA GLY A 51 7.04 -7.11 -13.52
C GLY A 51 7.15 -6.04 -14.60
N LYS A 52 6.88 -6.39 -15.87
CA LYS A 52 6.86 -5.41 -16.96
C LYS A 52 5.76 -4.37 -16.78
N GLY A 53 4.56 -4.83 -16.41
CA GLY A 53 3.42 -3.94 -16.13
C GLY A 53 3.63 -3.09 -14.87
N HIS A 54 4.40 -3.60 -13.91
CA HIS A 54 4.77 -2.91 -12.69
C HIS A 54 6.09 -2.12 -12.79
N MET A 55 6.67 -1.99 -13.98
CA MET A 55 7.92 -1.26 -14.21
C MET A 55 9.09 -1.76 -13.35
N THR A 56 9.13 -3.08 -13.05
CA THR A 56 10.18 -3.69 -12.21
C THR A 56 11.55 -3.60 -12.88
N ASP A 57 11.61 -3.90 -14.18
CA ASP A 57 12.81 -3.76 -15.00
C ASP A 57 13.27 -2.32 -15.07
N VAL A 58 12.36 -1.37 -15.30
CA VAL A 58 12.68 0.06 -15.32
C VAL A 58 13.31 0.50 -14.00
N ALA A 59 12.72 0.12 -12.87
CA ALA A 59 13.23 0.47 -11.56
C ALA A 59 14.64 -0.07 -11.28
N ILE A 60 14.95 -1.29 -11.74
CA ILE A 60 16.27 -1.92 -11.60
C ILE A 60 17.26 -1.30 -12.59
N LEU A 61 16.86 -1.15 -13.87
CA LEU A 61 17.72 -0.61 -14.91
C LEU A 61 18.09 0.85 -14.65
N ASP A 62 17.14 1.69 -14.24
CA ASP A 62 17.40 3.10 -13.86
C ASP A 62 18.47 3.21 -12.75
N THR A 63 18.55 2.20 -11.88
CA THR A 63 19.50 2.18 -10.76
C THR A 63 20.87 1.63 -11.18
N LEU A 64 20.92 0.52 -11.89
CA LEU A 64 22.17 -0.21 -12.17
C LEU A 64 22.82 0.17 -13.51
N GLN A 65 22.03 0.36 -14.56
CA GLN A 65 22.54 0.56 -15.91
C GLN A 65 23.38 1.86 -16.13
N PRO A 66 23.15 2.97 -15.40
CA PRO A 66 24.05 4.12 -15.45
C PRO A 66 25.47 3.81 -14.96
N HIS A 67 25.66 2.74 -14.18
CA HIS A 67 26.95 2.34 -13.60
C HIS A 67 27.63 1.23 -14.40
N ALA A 68 26.87 0.22 -14.85
CA ALA A 68 27.39 -0.89 -15.66
C ALA A 68 26.26 -1.56 -16.46
N PRO A 69 26.56 -2.20 -17.60
CA PRO A 69 25.57 -2.96 -18.37
C PRO A 69 24.82 -3.95 -17.49
N THR A 70 23.49 -3.94 -17.63
CA THR A 70 22.60 -4.75 -16.76
C THR A 70 21.66 -5.60 -17.61
N GLU A 71 21.60 -6.90 -17.33
CA GLU A 71 20.70 -7.86 -17.96
C GLU A 71 19.61 -8.29 -16.98
N ILE A 72 18.35 -8.33 -17.44
CA ILE A 72 17.22 -8.85 -16.67
C ILE A 72 16.77 -10.20 -17.23
N ILE A 73 16.72 -11.22 -16.37
CA ILE A 73 16.26 -12.58 -16.70
C ILE A 73 14.91 -12.81 -16.01
N TRP A 74 13.92 -13.23 -16.79
CA TRP A 74 12.54 -13.45 -16.34
C TRP A 74 12.25 -14.94 -16.16
N LYS A 75 11.84 -15.35 -14.94
CA LYS A 75 11.48 -16.73 -14.58
C LYS A 75 10.13 -16.80 -13.88
N ALA A 76 9.05 -16.47 -14.58
CA ALA A 76 7.69 -16.36 -14.05
C ALA A 76 7.16 -17.67 -13.42
N HIS A 77 7.60 -18.84 -13.90
CA HIS A 77 7.13 -20.13 -13.41
C HIS A 77 8.04 -20.76 -12.33
N VAL A 78 9.05 -20.02 -11.84
CA VAL A 78 9.91 -20.46 -10.75
C VAL A 78 9.52 -19.74 -9.47
N PHE A 79 9.06 -20.49 -8.49
CA PHE A 79 8.61 -19.95 -7.21
C PHE A 79 9.53 -20.45 -6.08
N TYR A 80 9.92 -19.54 -5.21
CA TYR A 80 10.59 -19.89 -3.97
C TYR A 80 9.55 -20.18 -2.87
N PRO A 81 9.77 -21.21 -2.04
CA PRO A 81 8.86 -21.52 -0.92
C PRO A 81 8.76 -20.37 0.11
N PHE A 82 9.83 -19.59 0.24
CA PHE A 82 9.89 -18.49 1.20
C PHE A 82 8.95 -17.34 0.85
N HIS A 83 8.96 -16.87 -0.41
CA HIS A 83 8.07 -15.78 -0.87
C HIS A 83 7.99 -15.77 -2.41
N PRO A 84 6.80 -15.43 -3.01
CA PRO A 84 6.63 -15.42 -4.47
C PRO A 84 7.41 -14.31 -5.19
N ASN A 85 7.83 -13.25 -4.50
CA ASN A 85 8.53 -12.11 -5.07
C ASN A 85 10.05 -12.20 -4.88
N GLY A 86 10.66 -13.26 -5.41
CA GLY A 86 12.10 -13.47 -5.36
C GLY A 86 12.85 -12.73 -6.47
N MET A 87 14.08 -12.29 -6.17
CA MET A 87 15.03 -11.73 -7.13
C MET A 87 16.46 -12.09 -6.73
N THR A 88 17.29 -12.38 -7.72
CA THR A 88 18.72 -12.68 -7.53
C THR A 88 19.56 -11.69 -8.31
N PHE A 89 20.42 -10.97 -7.62
CA PHE A 89 21.40 -10.04 -8.19
C PHE A 89 22.75 -10.71 -8.29
N LYS A 90 23.45 -10.50 -9.42
CA LYS A 90 24.83 -10.96 -9.64
C LYS A 90 25.69 -9.82 -10.13
N SER A 91 26.86 -9.65 -9.56
CA SER A 91 27.92 -8.78 -10.06
C SER A 91 28.92 -9.58 -10.89
N LEU A 92 29.38 -9.02 -11.99
CA LEU A 92 30.29 -9.67 -12.93
C LEU A 92 31.57 -8.83 -13.12
N ASN A 93 32.69 -9.52 -13.30
CA ASN A 93 33.97 -8.90 -13.63
C ASN A 93 34.15 -8.73 -15.16
N GLU A 94 35.28 -8.18 -15.60
CA GLU A 94 35.62 -7.96 -17.03
C GLU A 94 35.59 -9.22 -17.90
N LYS A 95 35.76 -10.41 -17.28
CA LYS A 95 35.72 -11.70 -17.97
C LYS A 95 34.32 -12.33 -17.97
N GLY A 96 33.31 -11.61 -17.50
CA GLY A 96 31.93 -12.11 -17.36
C GLY A 96 31.75 -13.17 -16.27
N LYS A 97 32.72 -13.32 -15.35
CA LYS A 97 32.61 -14.27 -14.23
C LYS A 97 31.87 -13.59 -13.07
N VAL A 98 30.93 -14.30 -12.47
CA VAL A 98 30.21 -13.88 -11.26
C VAL A 98 31.20 -13.68 -10.11
N THR A 99 31.18 -12.51 -9.49
CA THR A 99 32.00 -12.12 -8.34
C THR A 99 31.24 -12.19 -7.04
N ASP A 100 29.94 -11.91 -7.07
CA ASP A 100 29.03 -12.06 -5.93
C ASP A 100 27.61 -12.32 -6.41
N GLU A 101 26.80 -12.96 -5.55
CA GLU A 101 25.41 -13.30 -5.79
C GLU A 101 24.58 -13.05 -4.53
N TRP A 102 23.44 -12.35 -4.67
CA TRP A 102 22.54 -12.05 -3.58
C TRP A 102 21.11 -12.33 -3.97
N THR A 103 20.45 -13.21 -3.21
CA THR A 103 19.03 -13.50 -3.36
C THR A 103 18.23 -12.82 -2.26
N VAL A 104 17.21 -12.05 -2.66
CA VAL A 104 16.40 -11.24 -1.78
C VAL A 104 14.93 -11.25 -2.24
N PHE A 105 14.01 -11.04 -1.31
CA PHE A 105 12.57 -11.10 -1.53
C PHE A 105 11.91 -9.77 -1.19
N SER A 106 10.99 -9.32 -2.04
CA SER A 106 10.15 -8.16 -1.78
C SER A 106 8.86 -8.59 -1.07
N VAL A 107 8.81 -8.39 0.25
CA VAL A 107 7.78 -8.95 1.14
C VAL A 107 6.59 -8.02 1.41
N GLY A 108 6.29 -7.14 0.48
CA GLY A 108 5.17 -6.19 0.57
C GLY A 108 5.56 -4.82 1.14
N GLY A 109 4.81 -3.78 0.76
CA GLY A 109 5.07 -2.40 1.19
C GLY A 109 6.46 -1.86 0.85
N GLY A 110 7.22 -2.48 -0.07
CA GLY A 110 8.61 -2.14 -0.38
C GLY A 110 9.63 -2.63 0.65
N ALA A 111 9.24 -3.57 1.54
CA ALA A 111 10.16 -4.23 2.45
C ALA A 111 10.94 -5.34 1.74
N LEU A 112 12.17 -5.58 2.20
CA LEU A 112 13.03 -6.65 1.72
C LEU A 112 13.30 -7.66 2.84
N ALA A 113 13.37 -8.95 2.48
CA ALA A 113 13.75 -10.03 3.38
C ALA A 113 14.72 -11.01 2.67
N GLU A 114 15.56 -11.68 3.45
CA GLU A 114 16.46 -12.74 2.99
C GLU A 114 16.08 -14.04 3.69
N GLU A 115 16.08 -15.16 2.95
CA GLU A 115 15.82 -16.47 3.54
C GLU A 115 16.93 -16.84 4.54
N GLY A 116 16.54 -17.18 5.77
CA GLY A 116 17.49 -17.59 6.82
C GLY A 116 18.31 -16.46 7.46
N HIS A 117 18.07 -15.20 7.11
CA HIS A 117 18.77 -14.06 7.68
C HIS A 117 17.80 -13.02 8.25
N ASP A 118 17.79 -12.94 9.58
CA ASP A 118 17.14 -11.85 10.32
C ASP A 118 18.07 -10.61 10.45
N LYS A 119 19.08 -10.52 9.58
CA LYS A 119 20.10 -9.45 9.62
C LYS A 119 19.56 -8.17 9.02
N GLY A 120 19.24 -7.21 9.89
CA GLY A 120 18.81 -5.88 9.53
C GLY A 120 17.32 -5.64 9.74
N SER A 121 16.65 -6.48 10.53
CA SER A 121 15.28 -6.18 10.94
C SER A 121 15.28 -4.91 11.79
N THR A 122 14.59 -3.88 11.32
CA THR A 122 14.24 -2.73 12.15
C THR A 122 13.68 -3.24 13.47
N PRO A 123 14.13 -2.73 14.63
CA PRO A 123 13.69 -3.23 15.93
C PRO A 123 12.17 -3.13 16.07
N GLU A 124 11.59 -4.07 16.78
CA GLU A 124 10.21 -3.96 17.23
C GLU A 124 10.15 -2.95 18.37
N ILE A 125 9.31 -1.94 18.21
CA ILE A 125 9.17 -0.83 19.16
C ILE A 125 7.80 -0.81 19.88
N TYR A 126 6.81 -1.51 19.32
CA TYR A 126 5.49 -1.67 19.94
C TYR A 126 5.45 -2.98 20.72
N ASP A 127 5.16 -2.88 22.01
CA ASP A 127 5.04 -4.02 22.94
C ASP A 127 3.73 -4.80 22.78
N MET A 128 2.63 -4.11 22.45
CA MET A 128 1.34 -4.73 22.11
C MET A 128 1.21 -4.89 20.60
N ASN A 129 0.62 -6.01 20.17
CA ASN A 129 0.44 -6.31 18.75
C ASN A 129 -0.98 -6.74 18.37
N ARG A 130 -1.91 -6.72 19.33
CA ARG A 130 -3.33 -7.00 19.14
C ARG A 130 -4.17 -5.76 19.41
N MET A 131 -5.20 -5.57 18.61
CA MET A 131 -6.12 -4.46 18.79
C MET A 131 -6.84 -4.49 20.14
N SER A 132 -7.23 -5.69 20.59
CA SER A 132 -7.86 -5.89 21.90
C SER A 132 -6.98 -5.45 23.07
N GLU A 133 -5.67 -5.65 23.00
CA GLU A 133 -4.72 -5.22 24.04
C GLU A 133 -4.62 -3.68 24.06
N ILE A 134 -4.52 -3.06 22.88
CA ILE A 134 -4.40 -1.60 22.75
C ILE A 134 -5.72 -0.91 23.11
N LEU A 135 -6.87 -1.48 22.74
CA LEU A 135 -8.19 -1.00 23.16
C LEU A 135 -8.32 -1.00 24.67
N TYR A 136 -7.95 -2.11 25.33
CA TYR A 136 -7.94 -2.21 26.79
C TYR A 136 -7.02 -1.17 27.44
N TRP A 137 -5.84 -0.92 26.85
CA TRP A 137 -4.95 0.14 27.30
C TRP A 137 -5.59 1.53 27.17
N CYS A 138 -6.25 1.83 26.04
CA CYS A 138 -6.99 3.08 25.82
C CYS A 138 -8.07 3.30 26.89
N GLU A 139 -8.88 2.27 27.16
CA GLU A 139 -9.96 2.32 28.13
C GLU A 139 -9.45 2.55 29.56
N ARG A 140 -8.38 1.86 29.94
CA ARG A 140 -7.78 1.99 31.27
C ARG A 140 -7.08 3.31 31.52
N THR A 141 -6.48 3.90 30.48
CA THR A 141 -5.68 5.12 30.60
C THR A 141 -6.47 6.39 30.28
N GLY A 142 -7.66 6.25 29.65
CA GLY A 142 -8.42 7.37 29.09
C GLY A 142 -7.76 8.02 27.89
N ARG A 143 -6.83 7.32 27.22
CA ARG A 143 -6.07 7.79 26.07
C ARG A 143 -6.59 7.17 24.78
N ASN A 144 -6.11 7.72 23.63
CA ASN A 144 -6.46 7.28 22.30
C ASN A 144 -5.30 6.51 21.62
N TYR A 145 -5.58 5.86 20.49
CA TYR A 145 -4.60 5.08 19.72
C TYR A 145 -3.38 5.89 19.28
N TRP A 146 -3.56 7.14 18.84
CA TRP A 146 -2.43 8.00 18.46
C TRP A 146 -1.49 8.33 19.63
N GLU A 147 -2.00 8.32 20.88
CA GLU A 147 -1.17 8.52 22.08
C GLU A 147 -0.36 7.26 22.42
N TYR A 148 -0.89 6.07 22.08
CA TYR A 148 -0.11 4.84 22.14
C TYR A 148 1.01 4.83 21.10
N VAL A 149 0.74 5.29 19.86
CA VAL A 149 1.78 5.49 18.85
C VAL A 149 2.85 6.46 19.35
N GLN A 150 2.45 7.61 19.88
CA GLN A 150 3.38 8.60 20.45
C GLN A 150 4.25 8.04 21.59
N GLN A 151 3.72 7.10 22.38
CA GLN A 151 4.46 6.46 23.47
C GLN A 151 5.53 5.50 22.94
N CYS A 152 5.30 4.84 21.80
CA CYS A 152 6.16 3.80 21.27
C CYS A 152 7.19 4.31 20.24
N GLU A 153 6.83 5.34 19.48
CA GLU A 153 7.69 5.93 18.43
C GLU A 153 8.65 6.98 19.00
N ASP A 154 9.72 7.25 18.26
CA ASP A 154 10.64 8.35 18.56
C ASP A 154 10.00 9.73 18.39
N GLU A 155 10.55 10.76 19.03
CA GLU A 155 9.98 12.13 19.05
C GLU A 155 9.81 12.74 17.64
N ASP A 156 10.66 12.38 16.69
CA ASP A 156 10.63 12.85 15.31
C ASP A 156 9.55 12.18 14.43
N ILE A 157 8.72 11.29 14.99
CA ILE A 157 7.61 10.68 14.26
C ILE A 157 6.63 11.72 13.71
N TRP A 158 6.42 12.82 14.45
CA TRP A 158 5.50 13.87 14.03
C TRP A 158 6.01 14.66 12.82
N ASP A 159 7.32 14.90 12.74
CA ASP A 159 7.95 15.53 11.58
C ASP A 159 7.85 14.61 10.36
N TYR A 160 8.08 13.30 10.57
CA TYR A 160 7.89 12.30 9.51
C TYR A 160 6.45 12.24 9.02
N LEU A 161 5.46 12.19 9.90
CA LEU A 161 4.05 12.19 9.53
C LEU A 161 3.63 13.50 8.84
N ALA A 162 4.25 14.63 9.20
CA ALA A 162 4.04 15.90 8.50
C ALA A 162 4.55 15.85 7.05
N GLU A 163 5.72 15.23 6.81
CA GLU A 163 6.23 14.99 5.46
C GLU A 163 5.36 14.00 4.67
N VAL A 164 4.90 12.93 5.32
CA VAL A 164 3.93 11.97 4.76
C VAL A 164 2.67 12.70 4.32
N TRP A 165 2.07 13.50 5.19
CA TRP A 165 0.85 14.23 4.88
C TRP A 165 1.04 15.25 3.77
N LYS A 166 2.15 15.97 3.78
CA LYS A 166 2.53 16.90 2.70
C LYS A 166 2.60 16.17 1.36
N THR A 167 3.29 15.04 1.31
CA THR A 167 3.45 14.24 0.09
C THR A 167 2.10 13.69 -0.40
N MET A 168 1.23 13.24 0.50
CA MET A 168 -0.12 12.78 0.17
C MET A 168 -0.95 13.90 -0.48
N ARG A 169 -0.93 15.11 0.09
CA ARG A 169 -1.65 16.27 -0.47
C ARG A 169 -1.12 16.65 -1.85
N GLU A 170 0.20 16.73 -1.99
CA GLU A 170 0.85 17.04 -3.26
C GLU A 170 0.49 16.04 -4.36
N ALA A 171 0.36 14.74 -4.01
CA ALA A 171 -0.06 13.70 -4.95
C ALA A 171 -1.51 13.92 -5.43
N ILE A 172 -2.42 14.28 -4.52
CA ILE A 172 -3.81 14.62 -4.88
C ILE A 172 -3.83 15.84 -5.82
N GLU A 173 -3.15 16.91 -5.44
CA GLU A 173 -3.14 18.16 -6.20
C GLU A 173 -2.57 17.98 -7.60
N ARG A 174 -1.43 17.29 -7.73
CA ARG A 174 -0.87 16.94 -9.05
C ARG A 174 -1.83 16.10 -9.89
N GLY A 175 -2.41 15.05 -9.29
CA GLY A 175 -3.30 14.15 -10.02
C GLY A 175 -4.59 14.81 -10.50
N LEU A 176 -5.10 15.81 -9.76
CA LEU A 176 -6.27 16.60 -10.18
C LEU A 176 -5.98 17.51 -11.37
N ASP A 177 -4.73 17.94 -11.55
CA ASP A 177 -4.31 18.83 -12.66
C ASP A 177 -3.86 18.05 -13.88
N GLN A 178 -3.79 16.71 -13.81
CA GLN A 178 -3.34 15.87 -14.93
C GLN A 178 -4.51 15.29 -15.72
N GLU A 179 -4.38 15.36 -17.04
CA GLU A 179 -5.31 14.74 -18.01
C GLU A 179 -4.56 13.79 -18.93
N GLY A 180 -5.26 13.16 -19.87
CA GLY A 180 -4.67 12.28 -20.87
C GLY A 180 -4.85 10.80 -20.55
N VAL A 181 -3.87 9.98 -20.95
CA VAL A 181 -3.90 8.52 -20.90
C VAL A 181 -2.78 8.01 -19.98
N LEU A 182 -3.10 6.99 -19.19
CA LEU A 182 -2.13 6.32 -18.35
C LEU A 182 -1.16 5.46 -19.16
N PRO A 183 0.07 5.22 -18.67
CA PRO A 183 1.04 4.39 -19.37
C PRO A 183 0.55 2.95 -19.56
N GLY A 184 0.98 2.32 -20.65
CA GLY A 184 0.74 0.89 -20.93
C GLY A 184 -0.38 0.63 -21.95
N PRO A 185 -0.63 -0.66 -22.25
CA PRO A 185 -1.49 -1.07 -23.36
C PRO A 185 -2.98 -0.90 -23.14
N LEU A 186 -3.43 -0.56 -21.91
CA LEU A 186 -4.86 -0.41 -21.60
C LEU A 186 -5.48 0.88 -22.16
N ASN A 187 -4.66 1.85 -22.57
CA ASN A 187 -5.14 3.16 -23.03
C ASN A 187 -6.14 3.82 -22.08
N LEU A 188 -6.01 3.55 -20.77
CA LEU A 188 -6.94 4.01 -19.76
C LEU A 188 -6.81 5.53 -19.58
N ARG A 189 -7.92 6.25 -19.79
CA ARG A 189 -7.94 7.70 -19.59
C ARG A 189 -7.95 8.05 -18.11
N ARG A 190 -7.21 9.09 -17.75
CA ARG A 190 -7.32 9.74 -16.44
C ARG A 190 -8.72 10.31 -16.26
N LYS A 191 -9.29 10.14 -15.07
CA LYS A 191 -10.66 10.52 -14.73
C LYS A 191 -10.72 11.54 -13.59
N ALA A 192 -9.66 11.66 -12.78
CA ALA A 192 -9.65 12.47 -11.56
C ALA A 192 -10.07 13.93 -11.81
N SER A 193 -9.43 14.61 -12.76
CA SER A 193 -9.75 16.00 -13.14
C SER A 193 -11.21 16.16 -13.55
N THR A 194 -11.68 15.31 -14.46
CA THR A 194 -13.07 15.35 -14.95
C THR A 194 -14.08 15.09 -13.82
N TYR A 195 -13.80 14.13 -12.92
CA TYR A 195 -14.67 13.86 -11.78
C TYR A 195 -14.71 15.04 -10.81
N TYR A 196 -13.58 15.66 -10.55
CA TYR A 196 -13.49 16.85 -9.71
C TYR A 196 -14.32 18.02 -10.24
N ILE A 197 -14.19 18.32 -11.55
CA ILE A 197 -14.97 19.37 -12.21
C ILE A 197 -16.47 19.07 -12.12
N LYS A 198 -16.88 17.84 -12.44
CA LYS A 198 -18.28 17.40 -12.37
C LYS A 198 -18.82 17.48 -10.94
N ALA A 199 -18.05 17.00 -9.95
CA ALA A 199 -18.43 17.06 -8.55
C ALA A 199 -18.72 18.48 -8.06
N LYS A 200 -17.95 19.47 -8.51
CA LYS A 200 -18.19 20.88 -8.19
C LYS A 200 -19.52 21.42 -8.71
N GLY A 201 -20.06 20.86 -9.76
CA GLY A 201 -21.37 21.22 -10.32
C GLY A 201 -22.56 20.64 -9.55
N TYR A 202 -22.34 19.64 -8.69
CA TYR A 202 -23.37 19.06 -7.84
C TYR A 202 -23.45 19.74 -6.46
N LYS A 203 -24.50 19.40 -5.71
CA LYS A 203 -24.72 19.86 -4.33
C LYS A 203 -24.75 18.68 -3.37
N ASP A 204 -24.56 18.98 -2.08
CA ASP A 204 -24.75 18.05 -0.97
C ASP A 204 -23.99 16.70 -1.11
N ASN A 205 -24.70 15.62 -0.93
CA ASN A 205 -24.12 14.27 -0.91
C ASN A 205 -23.47 13.86 -2.24
N LEU A 206 -24.06 14.26 -3.38
CA LEU A 206 -23.46 13.95 -4.69
C LEU A 206 -22.13 14.69 -4.89
N ARG A 207 -22.05 15.93 -4.45
CA ARG A 207 -20.79 16.69 -4.47
C ARG A 207 -19.73 16.02 -3.59
N SER A 208 -20.08 15.69 -2.34
CA SER A 208 -19.19 15.03 -1.41
C SER A 208 -18.69 13.70 -1.97
N ARG A 209 -19.59 12.86 -2.47
CA ARG A 209 -19.23 11.55 -3.05
C ARG A 209 -18.34 11.69 -4.29
N GLY A 210 -18.65 12.62 -5.18
CA GLY A 210 -17.83 12.90 -6.37
C GLY A 210 -16.43 13.42 -6.04
N LEU A 211 -16.29 14.24 -4.99
CA LEU A 211 -14.99 14.72 -4.51
C LEU A 211 -14.15 13.56 -3.94
N VAL A 212 -14.75 12.69 -3.12
CA VAL A 212 -14.08 11.48 -2.61
C VAL A 212 -13.56 10.62 -3.77
N PHE A 213 -14.38 10.33 -4.76
CA PHE A 213 -13.91 9.58 -5.92
C PHE A 213 -12.76 10.29 -6.64
N SER A 214 -12.86 11.61 -6.84
CA SER A 214 -11.83 12.34 -7.58
C SER A 214 -10.47 12.37 -6.88
N TYR A 215 -10.44 12.49 -5.55
CA TYR A 215 -9.19 12.52 -4.79
C TYR A 215 -8.50 11.14 -4.75
N ALA A 216 -9.26 10.06 -4.57
CA ALA A 216 -8.72 8.71 -4.63
C ALA A 216 -8.19 8.37 -6.03
N LEU A 217 -8.94 8.74 -7.09
CA LEU A 217 -8.49 8.59 -8.47
C LEU A 217 -7.21 9.39 -8.73
N ALA A 218 -7.11 10.62 -8.24
CA ALA A 218 -5.94 11.48 -8.46
C ALA A 218 -4.64 10.82 -7.98
N VAL A 219 -4.63 10.32 -6.74
CA VAL A 219 -3.44 9.62 -6.18
C VAL A 219 -3.16 8.32 -6.93
N SER A 220 -4.21 7.54 -7.24
CA SER A 220 -4.06 6.25 -7.92
C SER A 220 -3.53 6.41 -9.36
N GLU A 221 -3.97 7.44 -10.06
CA GLU A 221 -3.50 7.78 -11.41
C GLU A 221 -2.05 8.31 -11.39
N GLU A 222 -1.68 9.10 -10.37
CA GLU A 222 -0.29 9.48 -10.13
C GLU A 222 0.58 8.26 -9.87
N ASN A 223 0.13 7.34 -9.01
CA ASN A 223 0.83 6.08 -8.77
C ASN A 223 1.05 5.28 -10.05
N ALA A 224 0.00 5.10 -10.85
CA ALA A 224 0.04 4.35 -12.11
C ALA A 224 0.99 4.97 -13.15
N SER A 225 1.27 6.26 -13.02
CA SER A 225 2.17 7.02 -13.91
C SER A 225 3.60 7.15 -13.36
N GLY A 226 3.94 6.47 -12.26
CA GLY A 226 5.26 6.57 -11.64
C GLY A 226 5.47 7.86 -10.83
N GLY A 227 4.40 8.56 -10.45
CA GLY A 227 4.46 9.75 -9.60
C GLY A 227 4.87 9.43 -8.16
N LYS A 228 5.33 10.47 -7.45
CA LYS A 228 5.69 10.38 -6.03
C LYS A 228 4.44 10.26 -5.17
N ILE A 229 4.34 9.17 -4.43
CA ILE A 229 3.21 8.85 -3.53
C ILE A 229 3.72 8.34 -2.18
N VAL A 230 2.79 8.08 -1.27
CA VAL A 230 3.06 7.39 0.00
C VAL A 230 2.32 6.05 0.01
N THR A 231 3.00 4.98 0.40
CA THR A 231 2.33 3.69 0.62
C THR A 231 1.37 3.79 1.82
N ALA A 232 0.13 3.28 1.68
CA ALA A 232 -0.87 3.27 2.76
C ALA A 232 -1.90 2.12 2.58
N PRO A 233 -1.56 0.84 2.90
CA PRO A 233 -0.24 0.34 3.26
C PRO A 233 0.69 0.05 2.08
N THR A 234 0.18 0.01 0.83
CA THR A 234 0.92 -0.28 -0.40
C THR A 234 0.72 0.80 -1.46
N CYS A 235 1.46 0.74 -2.57
CA CYS A 235 1.23 1.61 -3.72
C CYS A 235 -0.15 1.35 -4.35
N GLY A 236 -0.56 0.07 -4.46
CA GLY A 236 -1.84 -0.30 -5.07
C GLY A 236 -3.07 0.25 -4.35
N SER A 237 -2.92 0.61 -3.08
CA SER A 237 -3.99 1.18 -2.24
C SER A 237 -3.70 2.59 -1.72
N CYS A 238 -2.70 3.27 -2.31
CA CYS A 238 -2.20 4.57 -1.83
C CYS A 238 -3.19 5.73 -1.94
N GLY A 239 -4.31 5.57 -2.65
CA GLY A 239 -5.32 6.60 -2.82
C GLY A 239 -6.34 6.70 -1.68
N VAL A 240 -6.52 5.63 -0.89
CA VAL A 240 -7.63 5.53 0.08
C VAL A 240 -7.45 6.47 1.27
N VAL A 241 -6.34 6.32 2.00
CA VAL A 241 -6.09 7.11 3.23
C VAL A 241 -5.93 8.61 2.92
N PRO A 242 -5.12 9.02 1.92
CA PRO A 242 -4.97 10.44 1.62
C PRO A 242 -6.28 11.10 1.20
N ASP A 243 -7.10 10.41 0.38
CA ASP A 243 -8.41 10.92 -0.04
C ASP A 243 -9.32 11.22 1.14
N VAL A 244 -9.55 10.22 2.01
CA VAL A 244 -10.45 10.36 3.15
C VAL A 244 -10.01 11.52 4.05
N LEU A 245 -8.71 11.59 4.36
CA LEU A 245 -8.17 12.66 5.21
C LEU A 245 -8.25 14.03 4.54
N TYR A 246 -7.93 14.13 3.25
CA TYR A 246 -8.00 15.37 2.49
C TYR A 246 -9.45 15.88 2.36
N HIS A 247 -10.37 14.95 2.04
CA HIS A 247 -11.80 15.27 1.97
C HIS A 247 -12.33 15.80 3.30
N LEU A 248 -12.01 15.13 4.40
CA LEU A 248 -12.45 15.54 5.74
C LEU A 248 -11.78 16.84 6.18
N GLN A 249 -10.50 17.04 5.91
CA GLN A 249 -9.81 18.29 6.20
C GLN A 249 -10.47 19.47 5.49
N LYS A 250 -10.73 19.33 4.18
CA LYS A 250 -11.35 20.41 3.37
C LYS A 250 -12.82 20.67 3.70
N SER A 251 -13.58 19.64 4.07
CA SER A 251 -15.01 19.76 4.34
C SER A 251 -15.35 20.13 5.78
N ARG A 252 -14.44 19.90 6.73
CA ARG A 252 -14.65 20.09 8.17
C ARG A 252 -13.63 21.01 8.83
N ASP A 253 -12.69 21.54 8.06
CA ASP A 253 -11.63 22.45 8.52
C ASP A 253 -10.80 21.88 9.69
N PHE A 254 -10.47 20.59 9.63
CA PHE A 254 -9.60 19.98 10.62
C PHE A 254 -8.18 20.53 10.51
N SER A 255 -7.56 20.85 11.65
CA SER A 255 -6.17 21.29 11.70
C SER A 255 -5.19 20.17 11.28
N ASP A 256 -4.02 20.58 10.77
CA ASP A 256 -2.97 19.62 10.38
C ASP A 256 -2.61 18.66 11.53
N MET A 257 -2.51 19.16 12.77
CA MET A 257 -2.22 18.29 13.92
C MET A 257 -3.28 17.21 14.13
N ARG A 258 -4.57 17.50 13.91
CA ARG A 258 -5.63 16.48 13.97
C ARG A 258 -5.47 15.43 12.89
N ILE A 259 -5.08 15.85 11.68
CA ILE A 259 -4.78 14.93 10.58
C ILE A 259 -3.57 14.05 10.89
N LEU A 260 -2.49 14.61 11.45
CA LEU A 260 -1.31 13.82 11.84
C LEU A 260 -1.64 12.76 12.89
N ARG A 261 -2.46 13.11 13.90
CA ARG A 261 -2.95 12.15 14.89
C ARG A 261 -3.81 11.05 14.26
N ALA A 262 -4.65 11.40 13.28
CA ALA A 262 -5.43 10.42 12.52
C ALA A 262 -4.54 9.50 11.66
N LEU A 263 -3.48 10.04 11.05
CA LEU A 263 -2.46 9.24 10.35
C LEU A 263 -1.73 8.29 11.29
N ALA A 264 -1.39 8.72 12.51
CA ALA A 264 -0.78 7.85 13.51
C ALA A 264 -1.70 6.67 13.85
N THR A 265 -2.98 6.91 14.09
CA THR A 265 -3.98 5.85 14.31
C THR A 265 -4.12 4.94 13.10
N ALA A 266 -4.27 5.48 11.89
CA ALA A 266 -4.33 4.70 10.66
C ALA A 266 -3.08 3.81 10.48
N GLY A 267 -1.89 4.37 10.73
CA GLY A 267 -0.63 3.64 10.71
C GLY A 267 -0.60 2.47 11.69
N LEU A 268 -1.10 2.66 12.89
CA LEU A 268 -1.22 1.60 13.89
C LEU A 268 -2.13 0.46 13.41
N ILE A 269 -3.29 0.78 12.85
CA ILE A 269 -4.21 -0.21 12.28
C ILE A 269 -3.53 -1.05 11.19
N GLY A 270 -2.91 -0.40 10.21
CA GLY A 270 -2.18 -1.08 9.15
C GLY A 270 -1.01 -1.92 9.67
N ASN A 271 -0.34 -1.45 10.72
CA ASN A 271 0.80 -2.14 11.33
C ASN A 271 0.37 -3.42 12.08
N ILE A 272 -0.79 -3.40 12.76
CA ILE A 272 -1.38 -4.60 13.38
C ILE A 272 -1.67 -5.66 12.32
N VAL A 273 -2.26 -5.28 11.19
CA VAL A 273 -2.53 -6.22 10.09
C VAL A 273 -1.25 -6.74 9.46
N LYS A 274 -0.27 -5.86 9.21
CA LYS A 274 1.04 -6.24 8.66
C LYS A 274 1.77 -7.25 9.54
N HIS A 275 1.68 -7.09 10.86
CA HIS A 275 2.35 -7.98 11.81
C HIS A 275 1.65 -9.34 11.94
N ASN A 276 0.33 -9.37 12.04
CA ASN A 276 -0.44 -10.58 12.34
C ASN A 276 -0.91 -11.35 11.09
N ALA A 277 -0.95 -10.68 9.94
CA ALA A 277 -1.37 -11.27 8.67
C ALA A 277 -0.40 -10.89 7.53
N SER A 278 -0.86 -10.14 6.54
CA SER A 278 -0.04 -9.62 5.43
C SER A 278 -0.66 -8.34 4.85
N ILE A 279 0.18 -7.52 4.23
CA ILE A 279 -0.24 -6.38 3.38
C ILE A 279 0.15 -6.60 1.92
N SER A 280 0.49 -7.82 1.52
CA SER A 280 0.94 -8.16 0.17
C SER A 280 -0.20 -8.76 -0.66
N GLY A 281 -0.48 -8.18 -1.83
CA GLY A 281 -1.42 -8.73 -2.80
C GLY A 281 -1.02 -10.10 -3.32
N ALA A 282 0.29 -10.35 -3.46
CA ALA A 282 0.86 -11.64 -3.88
C ALA A 282 0.70 -12.74 -2.83
N GLU A 283 0.58 -12.39 -1.54
CA GLU A 283 0.35 -13.37 -0.46
C GLU A 283 -1.13 -13.58 -0.18
N ALA A 284 -1.89 -12.50 -0.04
CA ALA A 284 -3.23 -12.55 0.53
C ALA A 284 -4.32 -11.90 -0.34
N GLY A 285 -4.03 -11.54 -1.58
CA GLY A 285 -4.97 -10.88 -2.45
C GLY A 285 -5.16 -9.38 -2.12
N CYS A 286 -6.07 -8.73 -2.80
CA CYS A 286 -6.32 -7.28 -2.65
C CYS A 286 -6.99 -6.90 -1.32
N GLN A 287 -7.56 -7.88 -0.58
CA GLN A 287 -8.01 -7.67 0.80
C GLN A 287 -6.89 -7.14 1.70
N ALA A 288 -5.64 -7.60 1.47
CA ALA A 288 -4.45 -7.18 2.20
C ALA A 288 -3.99 -5.75 1.82
N GLU A 289 -4.32 -5.26 0.66
CA GLU A 289 -3.96 -3.92 0.21
C GLU A 289 -5.13 -2.93 0.41
N VAL A 290 -6.17 -3.06 -0.41
CA VAL A 290 -7.32 -2.13 -0.41
C VAL A 290 -8.18 -2.31 0.83
N GLY A 291 -8.39 -3.56 1.30
CA GLY A 291 -9.14 -3.82 2.53
C GLY A 291 -8.46 -3.21 3.76
N VAL A 292 -7.14 -3.37 3.86
CA VAL A 292 -6.35 -2.75 4.95
C VAL A 292 -6.36 -1.23 4.84
N ALA A 293 -6.22 -0.66 3.64
CA ALA A 293 -6.31 0.79 3.43
C ALA A 293 -7.68 1.36 3.83
N CYS A 294 -8.77 0.65 3.50
CA CYS A 294 -10.12 1.02 3.95
C CYS A 294 -10.23 1.02 5.47
N SER A 295 -9.72 -0.03 6.13
CA SER A 295 -9.69 -0.14 7.59
C SER A 295 -8.91 1.01 8.25
N MET A 296 -7.72 1.32 7.73
CA MET A 296 -6.89 2.46 8.17
C MET A 296 -7.65 3.79 8.06
N ALA A 297 -8.27 4.04 6.91
CA ALA A 297 -9.01 5.25 6.65
C ALA A 297 -10.30 5.36 7.48
N SER A 298 -10.98 4.24 7.73
CA SER A 298 -12.17 4.17 8.58
C SER A 298 -11.86 4.57 10.03
N ALA A 299 -10.79 4.02 10.59
CA ALA A 299 -10.31 4.36 11.93
C ALA A 299 -9.92 5.84 12.04
N ALA A 300 -9.18 6.34 11.04
CA ALA A 300 -8.77 7.74 10.98
C ALA A 300 -9.97 8.70 10.92
N ALA A 301 -10.97 8.39 10.10
CA ALA A 301 -12.21 9.14 10.00
C ALA A 301 -12.98 9.13 11.32
N SER A 302 -13.15 7.96 11.95
CA SER A 302 -13.83 7.82 13.24
C SER A 302 -13.16 8.67 14.33
N GLN A 303 -11.82 8.65 14.40
CA GLN A 303 -11.07 9.49 15.32
C GLN A 303 -11.27 10.99 15.07
N LEU A 304 -11.26 11.45 13.82
CA LEU A 304 -11.47 12.85 13.47
C LEU A 304 -12.84 13.37 13.93
N PHE A 305 -13.86 12.52 13.88
CA PHE A 305 -15.20 12.82 14.38
C PHE A 305 -15.37 12.62 15.89
N GLY A 306 -14.32 12.27 16.62
CA GLY A 306 -14.35 12.11 18.08
C GLY A 306 -14.92 10.76 18.54
N GLY A 307 -14.84 9.74 17.71
CA GLY A 307 -15.23 8.39 18.09
C GLY A 307 -14.48 7.88 19.33
N SER A 308 -15.16 7.12 20.18
CA SER A 308 -14.50 6.41 21.28
C SER A 308 -13.51 5.36 20.75
N PRO A 309 -12.54 4.90 21.56
CA PRO A 309 -11.64 3.83 21.14
C PRO A 309 -12.37 2.58 20.61
N ALA A 310 -13.50 2.19 21.21
CA ALA A 310 -14.33 1.09 20.72
C ALA A 310 -14.99 1.39 19.37
N GLN A 311 -15.47 2.62 19.14
CA GLN A 311 -16.02 3.01 17.84
C GLN A 311 -14.96 3.09 16.73
N ILE A 312 -13.74 3.50 17.06
CA ILE A 312 -12.60 3.54 16.15
C ILE A 312 -12.21 2.11 15.74
N GLU A 313 -12.14 1.19 16.71
CA GLU A 313 -11.88 -0.24 16.45
C GLU A 313 -12.99 -0.83 15.57
N TYR A 314 -14.26 -0.55 15.87
CA TYR A 314 -15.38 -1.04 15.08
C TYR A 314 -15.37 -0.50 13.65
N ALA A 315 -15.05 0.77 13.44
CA ALA A 315 -14.89 1.34 12.10
C ALA A 315 -13.77 0.62 11.32
N ALA A 316 -12.63 0.34 11.97
CA ALA A 316 -11.52 -0.40 11.38
C ALA A 316 -11.92 -1.83 11.02
N GLU A 317 -12.62 -2.51 11.91
CA GLU A 317 -13.14 -3.85 11.72
C GLU A 317 -14.03 -3.93 10.48
N MET A 318 -15.06 -3.08 10.39
CA MET A 318 -15.97 -3.00 9.23
C MET A 318 -15.23 -2.71 7.92
N GLY A 319 -14.24 -1.82 7.96
CA GLY A 319 -13.43 -1.49 6.79
C GLY A 319 -12.69 -2.70 6.23
N LEU A 320 -12.23 -3.62 7.07
CA LEU A 320 -11.52 -4.83 6.66
C LEU A 320 -12.50 -5.99 6.34
N GLU A 321 -13.48 -6.23 7.21
CA GLU A 321 -14.45 -7.32 7.08
C GLU A 321 -15.11 -7.34 5.69
N HIS A 322 -15.56 -6.19 5.21
CA HIS A 322 -16.26 -6.05 3.94
C HIS A 322 -15.37 -6.14 2.68
N HIS A 323 -14.08 -6.40 2.89
CA HIS A 323 -13.11 -6.66 1.82
C HIS A 323 -12.52 -8.09 1.86
N LEU A 324 -12.98 -8.93 2.78
CA LEU A 324 -12.53 -10.33 2.86
C LEU A 324 -12.82 -11.08 1.56
N GLY A 325 -11.87 -11.91 1.12
CA GLY A 325 -11.97 -12.68 -0.11
C GLY A 325 -11.66 -11.92 -1.41
N MET A 326 -11.24 -10.66 -1.34
CA MET A 326 -10.93 -9.85 -2.53
C MET A 326 -9.66 -10.35 -3.21
N THR A 327 -9.79 -10.77 -4.48
CA THR A 327 -8.70 -11.23 -5.34
C THR A 327 -7.78 -10.10 -5.77
N CYS A 328 -6.54 -10.41 -6.17
CA CYS A 328 -5.61 -9.49 -6.81
C CYS A 328 -5.28 -10.01 -8.23
N ASP A 329 -5.96 -9.45 -9.21
CA ASP A 329 -5.95 -9.86 -10.61
C ASP A 329 -5.81 -8.65 -11.56
N PRO A 330 -4.67 -7.93 -11.49
CA PRO A 330 -4.45 -6.72 -12.28
C PRO A 330 -4.40 -7.02 -13.78
N VAL A 331 -5.25 -6.35 -14.55
CA VAL A 331 -5.34 -6.54 -16.00
C VAL A 331 -4.05 -6.08 -16.67
N CYS A 332 -3.49 -6.90 -17.55
CA CYS A 332 -2.19 -6.70 -18.19
C CYS A 332 -1.02 -6.52 -17.19
N GLY A 333 -1.16 -6.95 -15.95
CA GLY A 333 -0.17 -6.73 -14.90
C GLY A 333 -0.02 -5.28 -14.47
N LEU A 334 -0.97 -4.40 -14.80
CA LEU A 334 -0.92 -2.97 -14.50
C LEU A 334 -1.70 -2.63 -13.22
N VAL A 335 -1.14 -1.76 -12.37
CA VAL A 335 -1.84 -1.20 -11.20
C VAL A 335 -2.85 -0.14 -11.65
N GLN A 336 -3.78 -0.54 -12.53
CA GLN A 336 -4.79 0.32 -13.15
C GLN A 336 -6.18 -0.28 -13.03
N ILE A 337 -6.45 -1.41 -13.65
CA ILE A 337 -7.72 -2.13 -13.57
C ILE A 337 -7.50 -3.42 -12.77
N PRO A 338 -8.21 -3.63 -11.67
CA PRO A 338 -9.27 -2.80 -11.06
C PRO A 338 -8.75 -1.81 -10.00
N CYS A 339 -7.45 -1.68 -9.80
CA CYS A 339 -6.83 -1.02 -8.66
C CYS A 339 -7.29 0.43 -8.46
N ILE A 340 -7.30 1.24 -9.52
CA ILE A 340 -7.67 2.66 -9.47
C ILE A 340 -9.11 2.84 -8.95
N GLU A 341 -10.05 2.09 -9.49
CA GLU A 341 -11.46 2.19 -9.08
C GLU A 341 -11.70 1.60 -7.69
N ARG A 342 -10.97 0.54 -7.31
CA ARG A 342 -11.02 -0.03 -5.95
C ARG A 342 -10.62 0.98 -4.88
N ASN A 343 -9.64 1.85 -5.14
CA ASN A 343 -9.28 2.93 -4.22
C ASN A 343 -10.44 3.90 -3.98
N ALA A 344 -11.12 4.34 -5.05
CA ALA A 344 -12.27 5.25 -4.94
C ALA A 344 -13.43 4.62 -4.15
N TYR A 345 -13.75 3.36 -4.42
CA TYR A 345 -14.80 2.65 -3.70
C TYR A 345 -14.44 2.38 -2.23
N ALA A 346 -13.21 2.03 -1.95
CA ALA A 346 -12.73 1.79 -0.58
C ALA A 346 -12.73 3.07 0.26
N ALA A 347 -12.35 4.21 -0.32
CA ALA A 347 -12.41 5.51 0.35
C ALA A 347 -13.86 5.89 0.73
N ALA A 348 -14.81 5.68 -0.19
CA ALA A 348 -16.22 5.88 0.10
C ALA A 348 -16.72 4.94 1.21
N ARG A 349 -16.34 3.66 1.18
CA ARG A 349 -16.68 2.68 2.23
C ARG A 349 -16.07 3.02 3.57
N ALA A 350 -14.87 3.60 3.59
CA ALA A 350 -14.27 4.04 4.84
C ALA A 350 -15.11 5.13 5.54
N LEU A 351 -15.66 6.06 4.78
CA LEU A 351 -16.59 7.07 5.31
C LEU A 351 -17.91 6.42 5.77
N ASP A 352 -18.45 5.46 5.02
CA ASP A 352 -19.66 4.74 5.40
C ASP A 352 -19.44 3.92 6.70
N ALA A 353 -18.29 3.24 6.86
CA ALA A 353 -17.92 2.53 8.08
C ALA A 353 -17.80 3.46 9.29
N ASN A 354 -17.19 4.64 9.11
CA ASN A 354 -17.15 5.67 10.14
C ASN A 354 -18.57 6.10 10.56
N ILE A 355 -19.45 6.39 9.60
CA ILE A 355 -20.82 6.80 9.92
C ILE A 355 -21.55 5.68 10.65
N TYR A 356 -21.43 4.45 10.18
CA TYR A 356 -22.09 3.30 10.81
C TYR A 356 -21.64 3.12 12.26
N SER A 357 -20.34 3.10 12.52
CA SER A 357 -19.80 2.94 13.88
C SER A 357 -20.19 4.10 14.82
N ALA A 358 -20.30 5.32 14.29
CA ALA A 358 -20.69 6.51 15.05
C ALA A 358 -22.15 6.45 15.59
N PHE A 359 -23.04 5.68 14.93
CA PHE A 359 -24.41 5.48 15.42
C PHE A 359 -24.51 4.39 16.49
N THR A 360 -23.42 3.70 16.82
CA THR A 360 -23.37 2.64 17.82
C THR A 360 -22.63 3.12 19.07
N ASP A 361 -22.67 2.31 20.12
CA ASP A 361 -21.84 2.49 21.32
C ASP A 361 -20.42 1.90 21.17
N GLY A 362 -20.09 1.34 20.01
CA GLY A 362 -18.85 0.63 19.71
C GLY A 362 -18.87 -0.86 20.05
N ASN A 363 -19.93 -1.36 20.70
CA ASN A 363 -20.04 -2.79 20.99
C ASN A 363 -20.47 -3.56 19.73
N HIS A 364 -19.72 -4.62 19.43
CA HIS A 364 -20.00 -5.52 18.28
C HIS A 364 -19.51 -6.94 18.57
N ARG A 365 -19.87 -7.89 17.69
CA ARG A 365 -19.69 -9.33 17.97
C ARG A 365 -18.40 -9.90 17.43
N VAL A 366 -17.87 -9.36 16.36
CA VAL A 366 -16.65 -9.82 15.68
C VAL A 366 -15.59 -8.76 15.87
N SER A 367 -14.50 -9.10 16.59
CA SER A 367 -13.43 -8.14 16.85
C SER A 367 -12.54 -7.93 15.60
N PHE A 368 -11.86 -6.79 15.55
CA PHE A 368 -10.86 -6.51 14.54
C PHE A 368 -9.77 -7.59 14.47
N ASP A 369 -9.29 -8.06 15.64
CA ASP A 369 -8.30 -9.13 15.69
C ASP A 369 -8.80 -10.42 15.02
N LYS A 370 -10.10 -10.74 15.18
CA LYS A 370 -10.70 -11.90 14.50
C LYS A 370 -10.78 -11.72 12.99
N VAL A 371 -11.11 -10.54 12.51
CA VAL A 371 -11.13 -10.25 11.06
C VAL A 371 -9.73 -10.34 10.46
N VAL A 372 -8.70 -9.86 11.17
CA VAL A 372 -7.29 -10.00 10.74
C VAL A 372 -6.88 -11.48 10.63
N GLU A 373 -7.26 -12.30 11.61
CA GLU A 373 -7.02 -13.74 11.58
C GLU A 373 -7.72 -14.40 10.38
N VAL A 374 -9.00 -14.06 10.14
CA VAL A 374 -9.78 -14.57 9.00
C VAL A 374 -9.18 -14.11 7.68
N MET A 375 -8.74 -12.86 7.58
CA MET A 375 -8.05 -12.36 6.38
C MET A 375 -6.78 -13.16 6.06
N LYS A 376 -5.99 -13.49 7.10
CA LYS A 376 -4.80 -14.35 6.94
C LYS A 376 -5.17 -15.73 6.39
N GLN A 377 -6.21 -16.35 6.95
CA GLN A 377 -6.68 -17.66 6.51
C GLN A 377 -7.25 -17.62 5.10
N THR A 378 -8.13 -16.66 4.80
CA THR A 378 -8.70 -16.47 3.45
C THR A 378 -7.61 -16.20 2.41
N GLY A 379 -6.60 -15.40 2.78
CA GLY A 379 -5.43 -15.15 1.94
C GLY A 379 -4.65 -16.43 1.63
N HIS A 380 -4.50 -17.30 2.61
CA HIS A 380 -3.89 -18.62 2.39
C HIS A 380 -4.75 -19.50 1.46
N ASP A 381 -6.06 -19.50 1.66
CA ASP A 381 -7.00 -20.36 0.95
C ASP A 381 -7.32 -19.90 -0.48
N LEU A 382 -7.08 -18.61 -0.80
CA LEU A 382 -7.20 -18.11 -2.16
C LEU A 382 -6.22 -18.86 -3.09
N PRO A 383 -6.69 -19.40 -4.24
CA PRO A 383 -5.82 -19.97 -5.24
C PRO A 383 -4.72 -19.00 -5.69
N SER A 384 -3.52 -19.50 -5.92
CA SER A 384 -2.37 -18.68 -6.40
C SER A 384 -2.71 -17.88 -7.65
N LEU A 385 -3.60 -18.39 -8.51
CA LEU A 385 -4.11 -17.72 -9.71
C LEU A 385 -4.69 -16.33 -9.43
N TYR A 386 -5.23 -16.09 -8.23
CA TYR A 386 -5.85 -14.82 -7.82
C TYR A 386 -4.94 -13.95 -6.94
N LYS A 387 -3.64 -14.22 -6.93
CA LYS A 387 -2.64 -13.54 -6.10
C LYS A 387 -1.58 -12.85 -6.96
N GLU A 388 -1.97 -11.79 -7.64
CA GLU A 388 -1.07 -10.93 -8.43
C GLU A 388 -0.29 -11.66 -9.53
N THR A 389 -0.94 -12.59 -10.23
CA THR A 389 -0.37 -13.32 -11.36
C THR A 389 -0.77 -12.76 -12.72
N SER A 390 -1.89 -12.05 -12.79
CA SER A 390 -2.53 -11.57 -14.03
C SER A 390 -2.92 -12.70 -15.00
N GLU A 391 -3.07 -13.93 -14.51
CA GLU A 391 -3.48 -15.10 -15.29
C GLU A 391 -4.93 -15.53 -15.00
N GLY A 392 -5.53 -14.98 -13.94
CA GLY A 392 -6.89 -15.30 -13.50
C GLY A 392 -7.77 -14.09 -13.28
N GLY A 393 -9.00 -14.31 -12.87
CA GLY A 393 -9.97 -13.28 -12.55
C GLY A 393 -10.23 -12.33 -13.71
N LEU A 394 -10.20 -11.03 -13.46
CA LEU A 394 -10.43 -9.97 -14.46
C LEU A 394 -9.35 -9.92 -15.54
N ALA A 395 -8.15 -10.43 -15.27
CA ALA A 395 -7.05 -10.43 -16.21
C ALA A 395 -7.13 -11.58 -17.22
N LYS A 396 -7.93 -12.63 -16.90
CA LYS A 396 -8.04 -13.82 -17.75
C LYS A 396 -8.66 -13.46 -19.10
N ASP A 397 -8.01 -13.91 -20.16
CA ASP A 397 -8.47 -13.75 -21.55
C ASP A 397 -8.76 -12.28 -21.96
N TYR A 398 -8.13 -11.31 -21.23
CA TYR A 398 -8.27 -9.91 -21.58
C TYR A 398 -7.34 -9.54 -22.76
N GLU A 399 -7.94 -9.09 -23.84
CA GLU A 399 -7.22 -8.52 -24.99
C GLU A 399 -7.33 -6.99 -24.96
N PRO A 400 -6.21 -6.25 -24.97
CA PRO A 400 -6.26 -4.80 -25.08
C PRO A 400 -6.99 -4.39 -26.36
N MET A 401 -7.82 -3.36 -26.29
CA MET A 401 -8.45 -2.76 -27.48
C MET A 401 -7.38 -2.02 -28.27
N ASP A 402 -7.27 -2.29 -29.57
CA ASP A 402 -6.41 -1.60 -30.52
C ASP A 402 -6.71 -0.09 -30.62
#